data_b0e1f45f83c21ee5bd5c028d057af854
#
_entry.id   b0e1f45f83c21ee5bd5c028d057af854
#
_cell.length_a   1.000
_cell.length_b   1.000
_cell.length_c   1.000
_cell.angle_alpha   90.00
_cell.angle_beta   90.00
_cell.angle_gamma   90.00
#
_symmetry.space_group_name_H-M   'P 1'
#
loop_
_entity.id
_entity.type
_entity.pdbx_description
1 polymer ?
#
loop_
_entity_poly.entity_id
_entity_poly.type
_entity_poly.pdbx_seq_one_letter_code
_entity_poly.pdbx_strand_id
1 'polypeptide(L)'
;KTMGLTRRKFLASTAALIASSRVSLVQGSSPYDGPYLMTIHAAGGWDLSLFCDPKINVPGELPITNWSEAGDTQSVGNILFAPIANNDEMFRKIASDSLVINGVDTQTNAHQTGERHTWTGSASEGRPTLAALYAAAKAPNAPIALINNGYFGADQGLVRTAKTNPGGLKDLVRPRNSTEEALLAQYKSRGLDVMAGQERYNDTLANRLDAFENGMQGRTLLNTLYHNLPDEMPQSQGVYKGDSNLKAQILTGLVAFSTGTTASVECGAGGDWDTHSSGEFSQVQNIQALNDALIY
;
A
#
# COMPACT_ATOMS: atom_id res chain seq x y z
N LYS A 1 12.84 -44.16 -16.11
CA LYS A 1 12.45 -43.47 -17.38
C LYS A 1 12.09 -42.04 -17.02
N THR A 2 13.05 -41.13 -17.17
CA THR A 2 12.87 -39.67 -17.01
C THR A 2 12.12 -39.18 -18.26
N MET A 3 10.87 -38.74 -18.09
CA MET A 3 10.15 -38.05 -19.17
C MET A 3 10.77 -36.67 -19.38
N GLY A 4 11.57 -36.51 -20.42
CA GLY A 4 12.11 -35.21 -20.80
C GLY A 4 11.01 -34.29 -21.31
N LEU A 5 10.81 -33.16 -20.66
CA LEU A 5 9.94 -32.09 -21.14
C LEU A 5 10.59 -31.47 -22.38
N THR A 6 9.99 -31.66 -23.55
CA THR A 6 10.49 -31.01 -24.78
C THR A 6 10.07 -29.54 -24.80
N ARG A 7 10.88 -28.65 -25.41
CA ARG A 7 10.58 -27.21 -25.58
C ARG A 7 9.16 -26.95 -26.13
N ARG A 8 8.68 -27.80 -27.04
CA ARG A 8 7.30 -27.70 -27.54
C ARG A 8 6.24 -27.98 -26.50
N LYS A 9 6.45 -28.95 -25.58
CA LYS A 9 5.51 -29.23 -24.49
C LYS A 9 5.53 -28.15 -23.45
N PHE A 10 6.69 -27.52 -23.18
CA PHE A 10 6.81 -26.39 -22.29
C PHE A 10 6.09 -25.17 -22.86
N LEU A 11 6.29 -24.82 -24.13
CA LEU A 11 5.59 -23.72 -24.80
C LEU A 11 4.08 -23.95 -24.92
N ALA A 12 3.65 -25.19 -25.17
CA ALA A 12 2.22 -25.53 -25.19
C ALA A 12 1.57 -25.46 -23.80
N SER A 13 2.27 -25.84 -22.72
CA SER A 13 1.76 -25.71 -21.36
C SER A 13 1.74 -24.26 -20.90
N THR A 14 2.71 -23.43 -21.29
CA THR A 14 2.72 -21.98 -21.00
C THR A 14 1.61 -21.26 -21.77
N ALA A 15 1.39 -21.60 -23.04
CA ALA A 15 0.29 -21.07 -23.83
C ALA A 15 -1.09 -21.50 -23.29
N ALA A 16 -1.22 -22.73 -22.78
CA ALA A 16 -2.43 -23.20 -22.13
C ALA A 16 -2.68 -22.54 -20.77
N LEU A 17 -1.63 -22.22 -20.00
CA LEU A 17 -1.75 -21.43 -18.75
C LEU A 17 -2.14 -19.97 -19.06
N ILE A 18 -1.61 -19.37 -20.11
CA ILE A 18 -2.00 -18.02 -20.55
C ILE A 18 -3.41 -18.02 -21.13
N ALA A 19 -3.84 -19.09 -21.81
CA ALA A 19 -5.20 -19.22 -22.32
C ALA A 19 -6.23 -19.57 -21.26
N SER A 20 -5.84 -20.21 -20.15
CA SER A 20 -6.72 -20.49 -19.01
C SER A 20 -6.81 -19.31 -18.02
N SER A 21 -5.93 -18.35 -18.12
CA SER A 21 -6.05 -17.04 -17.47
C SER A 21 -6.97 -16.07 -18.24
N ARG A 22 -7.88 -16.58 -19.06
CA ARG A 22 -9.06 -15.79 -19.45
C ARG A 22 -9.84 -15.53 -18.18
N VAL A 23 -9.47 -14.42 -17.53
CA VAL A 23 -10.27 -13.77 -16.52
C VAL A 23 -11.72 -13.85 -16.98
N SER A 24 -12.56 -14.44 -16.17
CA SER A 24 -14.01 -14.43 -16.39
C SER A 24 -14.44 -12.99 -16.56
N LEU A 25 -14.69 -12.63 -17.81
CA LEU A 25 -15.20 -11.32 -18.18
C LEU A 25 -16.63 -11.24 -17.68
N VAL A 26 -16.94 -10.09 -17.08
CA VAL A 26 -18.29 -9.62 -16.78
C VAL A 26 -18.91 -10.19 -15.52
N GLN A 27 -18.40 -9.74 -14.38
CA GLN A 27 -19.28 -9.38 -13.28
C GLN A 27 -19.00 -7.91 -12.99
N GLY A 28 -20.03 -7.07 -13.04
CA GLY A 28 -19.92 -5.67 -12.63
C GLY A 28 -19.17 -5.64 -11.31
N SER A 29 -18.26 -4.70 -11.11
CA SER A 29 -17.43 -4.63 -9.92
C SER A 29 -18.33 -4.50 -8.70
N SER A 30 -18.63 -5.64 -8.06
CA SER A 30 -19.27 -5.65 -6.75
C SER A 30 -18.29 -5.04 -5.76
N PRO A 31 -18.79 -4.30 -4.75
CA PRO A 31 -17.94 -3.85 -3.67
C PRO A 31 -17.14 -5.03 -3.10
N TYR A 32 -15.87 -4.82 -2.85
CA TYR A 32 -15.07 -5.81 -2.13
C TYR A 32 -15.44 -5.76 -0.64
N ASP A 33 -15.78 -6.89 -0.06
CA ASP A 33 -16.22 -7.04 1.34
C ASP A 33 -15.36 -8.05 2.13
N GLY A 34 -14.23 -8.45 1.53
CA GLY A 34 -13.30 -9.39 2.18
C GLY A 34 -12.38 -8.72 3.20
N PRO A 35 -11.45 -9.49 3.80
CA PRO A 35 -10.44 -8.91 4.68
C PRO A 35 -9.57 -7.93 3.91
N TYR A 36 -9.20 -6.83 4.56
CA TYR A 36 -8.40 -5.76 3.99
C TYR A 36 -6.95 -5.82 4.48
N LEU A 37 -6.03 -5.28 3.68
CA LEU A 37 -4.63 -5.14 4.07
C LEU A 37 -4.19 -3.69 3.95
N MET A 38 -3.70 -3.12 5.06
CA MET A 38 -2.98 -1.85 5.06
C MET A 38 -1.56 -2.09 5.53
N THR A 39 -0.59 -1.65 4.75
CA THR A 39 0.83 -1.65 5.14
C THR A 39 1.28 -0.24 5.43
N ILE A 40 1.98 -0.05 6.53
CA ILE A 40 2.55 1.23 6.94
C ILE A 40 4.05 1.05 7.10
N HIS A 41 4.83 1.82 6.37
CA HIS A 41 6.28 1.73 6.36
C HIS A 41 6.90 3.00 6.94
N ALA A 42 7.71 2.85 7.98
CA ALA A 42 8.63 3.87 8.43
C ALA A 42 9.95 3.71 7.65
N ALA A 43 10.48 4.80 7.10
CA ALA A 43 11.65 4.77 6.25
C ALA A 43 12.92 4.32 7.01
N GLY A 44 13.97 3.98 6.26
CA GLY A 44 15.22 3.43 6.81
C GLY A 44 15.91 4.37 7.81
N GLY A 45 16.60 3.76 8.78
CA GLY A 45 17.28 4.47 9.86
C GLY A 45 16.46 4.58 11.15
N TRP A 46 15.27 3.99 11.19
CA TRP A 46 14.44 3.97 12.39
C TRP A 46 15.13 3.23 13.54
N ASP A 47 15.25 3.89 14.67
CA ASP A 47 15.79 3.30 15.90
C ASP A 47 14.69 2.55 16.67
N LEU A 48 14.68 1.23 16.51
CA LEU A 48 13.71 0.34 17.16
C LEU A 48 13.89 0.28 18.68
N SER A 49 15.07 0.64 19.22
CA SER A 49 15.32 0.69 20.65
C SER A 49 14.47 1.77 21.35
N LEU A 50 14.03 2.77 20.60
CA LEU A 50 13.13 3.81 21.05
C LEU A 50 11.63 3.45 20.91
N PHE A 51 11.34 2.25 20.44
CA PHE A 51 9.96 1.81 20.17
C PHE A 51 9.64 0.47 20.85
N CYS A 52 9.53 -0.61 20.09
CA CYS A 52 9.07 -1.92 20.56
C CYS A 52 10.19 -2.97 20.67
N ASP A 53 11.44 -2.57 20.55
CA ASP A 53 12.63 -3.38 20.91
C ASP A 53 13.51 -2.60 21.89
N PRO A 54 12.99 -2.24 23.08
CA PRO A 54 13.67 -1.36 24.01
C PRO A 54 14.97 -1.97 24.50
N LYS A 55 16.03 -1.16 24.51
CA LYS A 55 17.35 -1.51 25.08
C LYS A 55 17.60 -0.63 26.29
N ILE A 56 18.24 -1.21 27.31
CA ILE A 56 18.75 -0.48 28.46
C ILE A 56 20.26 -0.29 28.29
N ASN A 57 20.82 0.68 29.04
CA ASN A 57 22.26 0.89 29.03
C ASN A 57 23.00 -0.35 29.55
N VAL A 58 24.01 -0.78 28.77
CA VAL A 58 24.89 -1.90 29.10
C VAL A 58 26.32 -1.39 29.17
N PRO A 59 27.09 -1.74 30.19
CA PRO A 59 28.50 -1.35 30.27
C PRO A 59 29.30 -1.76 29.03
N GLY A 60 29.99 -0.80 28.41
CA GLY A 60 30.77 -1.00 27.19
C GLY A 60 30.08 -0.74 25.89
N GLU A 61 28.80 -0.46 25.90
CA GLU A 61 27.99 0.02 24.72
C GLU A 61 27.81 1.54 24.76
N LEU A 62 27.41 2.09 23.62
CA LEU A 62 27.04 3.52 23.54
C LEU A 62 25.80 3.79 24.41
N PRO A 63 25.82 4.84 25.24
CA PRO A 63 24.71 5.13 26.13
C PRO A 63 23.46 5.55 25.35
N ILE A 64 22.31 5.09 25.81
CA ILE A 64 20.98 5.57 25.39
C ILE A 64 20.69 6.82 26.23
N THR A 65 20.40 7.94 25.58
CA THR A 65 20.34 9.25 26.25
C THR A 65 18.93 9.74 26.54
N ASN A 66 17.90 9.21 25.87
CA ASN A 66 16.52 9.61 26.16
C ASN A 66 15.89 8.83 27.34
N TRP A 67 16.27 7.58 27.48
CA TRP A 67 15.85 6.69 28.57
C TRP A 67 16.86 5.54 28.62
N SER A 68 17.15 4.98 29.77
CA SER A 68 18.29 4.06 29.79
C SER A 68 18.40 3.18 31.01
N GLU A 69 17.68 3.47 32.05
CA GLU A 69 17.83 2.75 33.30
C GLU A 69 17.06 1.43 33.30
N ALA A 70 17.63 0.41 33.90
CA ALA A 70 16.93 -0.85 34.11
C ALA A 70 15.67 -0.61 34.94
N GLY A 71 14.51 -0.98 34.41
CA GLY A 71 13.20 -0.73 35.03
C GLY A 71 12.43 0.42 34.40
N ASP A 72 13.02 1.20 33.52
CA ASP A 72 12.32 2.24 32.79
C ASP A 72 11.52 1.67 31.61
N THR A 73 11.89 0.50 31.09
CA THR A 73 11.10 -0.19 30.09
C THR A 73 9.69 -0.47 30.57
N GLN A 74 8.72 -0.20 29.73
CA GLN A 74 7.30 -0.44 30.00
C GLN A 74 6.80 -1.67 29.22
N SER A 75 5.64 -2.18 29.65
CA SER A 75 5.01 -3.30 28.97
C SER A 75 3.51 -3.28 29.06
N VAL A 76 2.86 -3.84 28.04
CA VAL A 76 1.45 -4.20 28.03
C VAL A 76 1.35 -5.63 27.54
N GLY A 77 0.83 -6.53 28.36
CA GLY A 77 0.89 -7.96 28.09
C GLY A 77 2.32 -8.44 27.94
N ASN A 78 2.66 -9.00 26.80
CA ASN A 78 4.00 -9.46 26.44
C ASN A 78 4.77 -8.50 25.51
N ILE A 79 4.22 -7.34 25.21
CA ILE A 79 4.86 -6.33 24.37
C ILE A 79 5.65 -5.39 25.29
N LEU A 80 6.96 -5.34 25.10
CA LEU A 80 7.85 -4.36 25.72
C LEU A 80 8.00 -3.14 24.82
N PHE A 81 8.13 -1.96 25.41
CA PHE A 81 8.35 -0.73 24.68
C PHE A 81 9.13 0.32 25.49
N ALA A 82 9.76 1.25 24.81
CA ALA A 82 10.48 2.34 25.41
C ALA A 82 9.51 3.38 26.01
N PRO A 83 9.78 3.94 27.20
CA PRO A 83 8.91 4.88 27.90
C PRO A 83 9.03 6.30 27.34
N ILE A 84 9.01 6.45 26.03
CA ILE A 84 9.20 7.74 25.34
C ILE A 84 8.10 8.00 24.33
N ALA A 85 8.05 9.21 23.84
CA ALA A 85 6.96 9.69 22.97
C ALA A 85 5.61 9.36 23.63
N ASN A 86 4.66 8.91 22.84
CA ASN A 86 3.36 8.41 23.34
C ASN A 86 3.23 6.88 23.15
N ASN A 87 4.33 6.13 23.28
CA ASN A 87 4.32 4.67 23.16
C ASN A 87 3.34 4.02 24.14
N ASP A 88 3.29 4.49 25.40
CA ASP A 88 2.38 3.95 26.41
C ASP A 88 0.91 4.08 25.98
N GLU A 89 0.51 5.25 25.48
CA GLU A 89 -0.85 5.47 25.00
C GLU A 89 -1.19 4.57 23.83
N MET A 90 -0.29 4.48 22.84
CA MET A 90 -0.48 3.67 21.65
C MET A 90 -0.58 2.19 21.99
N PHE A 91 0.41 1.62 22.70
CA PHE A 91 0.40 0.19 22.99
C PHE A 91 -0.74 -0.21 23.92
N ARG A 92 -1.15 0.63 24.89
CA ARG A 92 -2.34 0.32 25.70
C ARG A 92 -3.61 0.24 24.87
N LYS A 93 -3.71 1.01 23.79
CA LYS A 93 -4.87 0.98 22.88
C LYS A 93 -4.90 -0.26 21.98
N ILE A 94 -3.75 -0.69 21.46
CA ILE A 94 -3.72 -1.67 20.37
C ILE A 94 -3.08 -3.02 20.74
N ALA A 95 -2.49 -3.18 21.92
CA ALA A 95 -1.71 -4.36 22.26
C ALA A 95 -2.50 -5.68 22.21
N SER A 96 -3.81 -5.64 22.53
CA SER A 96 -4.66 -6.83 22.46
C SER A 96 -4.79 -7.40 21.05
N ASP A 97 -4.62 -6.56 20.04
CA ASP A 97 -4.78 -6.90 18.62
C ASP A 97 -3.46 -6.82 17.84
N SER A 98 -2.34 -6.75 18.60
CA SER A 98 -1.01 -6.54 18.02
C SER A 98 -0.09 -7.73 18.22
N LEU A 99 0.77 -7.96 17.22
CA LEU A 99 1.90 -8.86 17.28
C LEU A 99 3.17 -8.08 16.94
N VAL A 100 4.14 -8.08 17.85
CA VAL A 100 5.48 -7.51 17.61
C VAL A 100 6.44 -8.64 17.24
N ILE A 101 7.14 -8.48 16.13
CA ILE A 101 8.17 -9.42 15.65
C ILE A 101 9.48 -8.68 15.60
N ASN A 102 10.35 -8.95 16.59
CA ASN A 102 11.70 -8.40 16.66
C ASN A 102 12.73 -9.34 16.00
N GLY A 103 13.93 -8.82 15.74
CA GLY A 103 15.04 -9.60 15.21
C GLY A 103 14.96 -9.93 13.72
N VAL A 104 14.14 -9.21 12.96
CA VAL A 104 14.09 -9.35 11.51
C VAL A 104 15.32 -8.68 10.90
N ASP A 105 16.23 -9.48 10.32
CA ASP A 105 17.43 -9.01 9.65
C ASP A 105 17.20 -8.91 8.13
N THR A 106 17.28 -7.70 7.58
CA THR A 106 17.21 -7.47 6.14
C THR A 106 18.52 -7.73 5.41
N GLN A 107 19.59 -8.08 6.15
CA GLN A 107 20.95 -8.38 5.64
C GLN A 107 21.56 -7.25 4.80
N THR A 108 21.16 -6.02 5.07
CA THR A 108 21.68 -4.83 4.38
C THR A 108 21.51 -3.59 5.22
N ASN A 109 22.46 -2.67 5.11
CA ASN A 109 22.38 -1.31 5.64
C ASN A 109 22.15 -0.26 4.53
N ALA A 110 21.94 -0.69 3.30
CA ALA A 110 21.63 0.22 2.19
C ALA A 110 20.12 0.50 2.14
N HIS A 111 19.74 1.76 2.29
CA HIS A 111 18.31 2.19 2.33
C HIS A 111 17.50 1.61 1.19
N GLN A 112 17.91 1.80 -0.06
CA GLN A 112 17.15 1.34 -1.23
C GLN A 112 16.96 -0.19 -1.27
N THR A 113 17.98 -0.96 -0.87
CA THR A 113 17.89 -2.41 -0.84
C THR A 113 17.04 -2.88 0.35
N GLY A 114 17.21 -2.28 1.51
CA GLY A 114 16.42 -2.57 2.71
C GLY A 114 14.94 -2.24 2.52
N GLU A 115 14.64 -1.07 1.95
CA GLU A 115 13.27 -0.68 1.62
C GLU A 115 12.62 -1.68 0.66
N ARG A 116 13.32 -2.02 -0.42
CA ARG A 116 12.84 -3.03 -1.38
C ARG A 116 12.56 -4.36 -0.68
N HIS A 117 13.49 -4.82 0.16
CA HIS A 117 13.35 -6.07 0.89
C HIS A 117 12.13 -6.05 1.82
N THR A 118 11.94 -4.96 2.56
CA THR A 118 10.79 -4.80 3.46
C THR A 118 9.46 -4.84 2.72
N TRP A 119 9.35 -4.17 1.58
CA TRP A 119 8.12 -4.11 0.80
C TRP A 119 7.80 -5.39 0.02
N THR A 120 8.83 -6.08 -0.49
CA THR A 120 8.65 -7.18 -1.45
C THR A 120 9.06 -8.55 -0.91
N GLY A 121 9.69 -8.62 0.24
CA GLY A 121 10.32 -9.82 0.77
C GLY A 121 11.57 -10.25 -0.01
N SER A 122 12.15 -9.38 -0.84
CA SER A 122 13.31 -9.69 -1.67
C SER A 122 14.19 -8.46 -1.91
N ALA A 123 15.50 -8.63 -1.80
CA ALA A 123 16.46 -7.60 -2.19
C ALA A 123 16.55 -7.43 -3.73
N SER A 124 16.06 -8.40 -4.51
CA SER A 124 16.09 -8.35 -5.98
C SER A 124 14.99 -7.43 -6.53
N GLU A 125 15.30 -6.79 -7.66
CA GLU A 125 14.33 -5.98 -8.42
C GLU A 125 13.25 -6.82 -9.10
N GLY A 126 12.17 -6.15 -9.55
CA GLY A 126 11.11 -6.79 -10.31
C GLY A 126 10.15 -7.66 -9.50
N ARG A 127 10.14 -7.54 -8.17
CA ARG A 127 9.18 -8.21 -7.31
C ARG A 127 8.04 -7.26 -6.92
N PRO A 128 6.79 -7.73 -6.95
CA PRO A 128 5.66 -6.94 -6.47
C PRO A 128 5.69 -6.84 -4.95
N THR A 129 5.07 -5.80 -4.41
CA THR A 129 4.88 -5.64 -2.97
C THR A 129 3.88 -6.68 -2.42
N LEU A 130 3.94 -6.93 -1.12
CA LEU A 130 2.97 -7.79 -0.44
C LEU A 130 1.52 -7.28 -0.66
N ALA A 131 1.32 -5.98 -0.61
CA ALA A 131 0.01 -5.36 -0.82
C ALA A 131 -0.50 -5.58 -2.26
N ALA A 132 0.38 -5.50 -3.26
CA ALA A 132 0.04 -5.79 -4.66
C ALA A 132 -0.33 -7.26 -4.86
N LEU A 133 0.42 -8.19 -4.25
CA LEU A 133 0.11 -9.62 -4.28
C LEU A 133 -1.24 -9.92 -3.60
N TYR A 134 -1.48 -9.28 -2.45
CA TYR A 134 -2.74 -9.42 -1.74
C TYR A 134 -3.92 -8.92 -2.57
N ALA A 135 -3.82 -7.73 -3.14
CA ALA A 135 -4.85 -7.17 -4.02
C ALA A 135 -5.12 -8.07 -5.23
N ALA A 136 -4.07 -8.60 -5.87
CA ALA A 136 -4.21 -9.51 -6.99
C ALA A 136 -4.92 -10.82 -6.62
N ALA A 137 -4.66 -11.33 -5.41
CA ALA A 137 -5.28 -12.57 -4.94
C ALA A 137 -6.73 -12.37 -4.48
N LYS A 138 -7.06 -11.20 -3.90
CA LYS A 138 -8.34 -10.97 -3.22
C LYS A 138 -9.35 -10.16 -4.03
N ALA A 139 -8.90 -9.16 -4.77
CA ALA A 139 -9.77 -8.24 -5.49
C ALA A 139 -9.20 -7.83 -6.87
N PRO A 140 -8.85 -8.78 -7.74
CA PRO A 140 -8.21 -8.47 -9.04
C PRO A 140 -9.08 -7.57 -9.93
N ASN A 141 -10.39 -7.60 -9.73
CA ASN A 141 -11.38 -6.85 -10.51
C ASN A 141 -11.84 -5.56 -9.85
N ALA A 142 -11.36 -5.22 -8.63
CA ALA A 142 -11.72 -3.95 -7.99
C ALA A 142 -11.32 -2.75 -8.87
N PRO A 143 -12.09 -1.65 -8.85
CA PRO A 143 -11.78 -0.47 -9.67
C PRO A 143 -10.39 0.09 -9.40
N ILE A 144 -9.99 0.12 -8.15
CA ILE A 144 -8.65 0.44 -7.67
C ILE A 144 -8.29 -0.66 -6.67
N ALA A 145 -7.66 -1.75 -7.12
CA ALA A 145 -7.37 -2.88 -6.25
C ALA A 145 -6.32 -2.55 -5.18
N LEU A 146 -5.39 -1.64 -5.49
CA LEU A 146 -4.34 -1.14 -4.62
C LEU A 146 -4.28 0.39 -4.65
N ILE A 147 -4.25 1.01 -3.48
CA ILE A 147 -3.89 2.42 -3.34
C ILE A 147 -2.45 2.49 -2.80
N ASN A 148 -1.56 3.16 -3.52
CA ASN A 148 -0.20 3.43 -3.09
C ASN A 148 -0.01 4.94 -2.90
N ASN A 149 0.30 5.36 -1.70
CA ASN A 149 0.43 6.77 -1.33
C ASN A 149 1.80 7.39 -1.70
N GLY A 150 2.36 6.98 -2.83
CA GLY A 150 3.55 7.62 -3.41
C GLY A 150 4.88 7.04 -2.95
N TYR A 151 4.88 6.01 -2.10
CA TYR A 151 6.09 5.32 -1.68
C TYR A 151 6.56 4.27 -2.70
N PHE A 152 7.24 3.25 -2.27
CA PHE A 152 7.97 2.29 -3.12
C PHE A 152 7.17 1.78 -4.34
N GLY A 153 5.92 1.37 -4.16
CA GLY A 153 4.92 1.11 -5.20
C GLY A 153 5.35 0.25 -6.38
N ALA A 154 5.68 -1.01 -6.14
CA ALA A 154 5.96 -1.99 -7.18
C ALA A 154 4.80 -2.99 -7.30
N ASP A 155 3.86 -2.75 -8.22
CA ASP A 155 2.74 -3.65 -8.48
C ASP A 155 3.00 -4.63 -9.63
N GLN A 156 4.05 -4.40 -10.42
CA GLN A 156 4.44 -5.19 -11.59
C GLN A 156 3.29 -5.40 -12.60
N GLY A 157 2.33 -4.50 -12.63
CA GLY A 157 1.16 -4.59 -13.50
C GLY A 157 0.16 -5.69 -13.11
N LEU A 158 0.24 -6.22 -11.90
CA LEU A 158 -0.65 -7.29 -11.43
C LEU A 158 -2.08 -6.81 -11.22
N VAL A 159 -2.25 -5.55 -10.82
CA VAL A 159 -3.54 -4.96 -10.44
C VAL A 159 -3.65 -3.51 -10.88
N ARG A 160 -4.88 -3.00 -10.86
CA ARG A 160 -5.12 -1.56 -11.03
C ARG A 160 -4.71 -0.83 -9.76
N THR A 161 -3.67 -0.01 -9.87
CA THR A 161 -3.09 0.75 -8.76
C THR A 161 -3.35 2.24 -8.95
N ALA A 162 -3.87 2.90 -7.92
CA ALA A 162 -3.80 4.35 -7.80
C ALA A 162 -2.52 4.72 -7.04
N LYS A 163 -1.51 5.18 -7.76
CA LYS A 163 -0.28 5.70 -7.16
C LYS A 163 -0.39 7.22 -7.02
N THR A 164 -0.77 7.68 -5.84
CA THR A 164 -1.07 9.09 -5.60
C THR A 164 -1.11 9.40 -4.10
N ASN A 165 -1.11 10.66 -3.75
CA ASN A 165 -1.41 11.12 -2.39
C ASN A 165 -2.93 11.22 -2.15
N PRO A 166 -3.39 11.41 -0.90
CA PRO A 166 -4.82 11.48 -0.57
C PRO A 166 -5.61 12.54 -1.37
N GLY A 167 -5.06 13.72 -1.58
CA GLY A 167 -5.69 14.77 -2.39
C GLY A 167 -5.80 14.36 -3.86
N GLY A 168 -4.72 13.87 -4.44
CA GLY A 168 -4.71 13.37 -5.81
C GLY A 168 -5.63 12.17 -6.03
N LEU A 169 -5.87 11.35 -5.00
CA LEU A 169 -6.88 10.28 -5.12
C LEU A 169 -8.28 10.87 -5.27
N LYS A 170 -8.63 11.90 -4.50
CA LYS A 170 -9.94 12.56 -4.61
C LYS A 170 -10.14 13.15 -6.00
N ASP A 171 -9.11 13.78 -6.57
CA ASP A 171 -9.14 14.30 -7.93
C ASP A 171 -9.29 13.17 -8.97
N LEU A 172 -8.58 12.06 -8.78
CA LEU A 172 -8.62 10.91 -9.69
C LEU A 172 -10.02 10.29 -9.77
N VAL A 173 -10.73 10.19 -8.64
CA VAL A 173 -12.04 9.56 -8.55
C VAL A 173 -13.20 10.55 -8.73
N ARG A 174 -12.91 11.81 -9.01
CA ARG A 174 -13.89 12.86 -9.24
C ARG A 174 -14.93 12.47 -10.31
N PRO A 175 -16.22 12.68 -10.05
CA PRO A 175 -17.24 12.50 -11.07
C PRO A 175 -16.95 13.33 -12.32
N ARG A 176 -17.16 12.74 -13.48
CA ARG A 176 -16.95 13.44 -14.76
C ARG A 176 -18.10 14.41 -15.01
N ASN A 177 -17.79 15.52 -15.65
CA ASN A 177 -18.79 16.46 -16.12
C ASN A 177 -19.43 15.98 -17.44
N SER A 178 -20.52 16.63 -17.86
CA SER A 178 -21.26 16.26 -19.07
C SER A 178 -20.43 16.30 -20.36
N THR A 179 -19.45 17.19 -20.45
CA THR A 179 -18.54 17.29 -21.61
C THR A 179 -17.59 16.09 -21.67
N GLU A 180 -17.02 15.71 -20.54
CA GLU A 180 -16.16 14.53 -20.42
C GLU A 180 -16.93 13.25 -20.75
N GLU A 181 -18.20 13.16 -20.32
CA GLU A 181 -19.09 12.06 -20.66
C GLU A 181 -19.37 11.96 -22.17
N ALA A 182 -19.68 13.10 -22.80
CA ALA A 182 -19.94 13.15 -24.24
C ALA A 182 -18.68 12.74 -25.04
N LEU A 183 -17.51 13.18 -24.64
CA LEU A 183 -16.24 12.79 -25.26
C LEU A 183 -15.98 11.30 -25.15
N LEU A 184 -16.27 10.71 -23.99
CA LEU A 184 -16.10 9.25 -23.79
C LEU A 184 -17.10 8.46 -24.63
N ALA A 185 -18.36 8.88 -24.69
CA ALA A 185 -19.37 8.26 -25.54
C ALA A 185 -18.93 8.30 -27.02
N GLN A 186 -18.40 9.44 -27.47
CA GLN A 186 -17.86 9.58 -28.83
C GLN A 186 -16.64 8.69 -29.06
N TYR A 187 -15.71 8.58 -28.08
CA TYR A 187 -14.56 7.70 -28.18
C TYR A 187 -14.97 6.22 -28.29
N LYS A 188 -15.95 5.81 -27.47
CA LYS A 188 -16.53 4.45 -27.51
C LYS A 188 -17.17 4.16 -28.87
N SER A 189 -18.01 5.07 -29.39
CA SER A 189 -18.64 4.94 -30.69
C SER A 189 -17.60 4.74 -31.80
N ARG A 190 -16.58 5.60 -31.85
CA ARG A 190 -15.50 5.47 -32.84
C ARG A 190 -14.73 4.15 -32.71
N GLY A 191 -14.49 3.69 -31.48
CA GLY A 191 -13.85 2.41 -31.23
C GLY A 191 -14.65 1.24 -31.79
N LEU A 192 -15.97 1.24 -31.59
CA LEU A 192 -16.90 0.24 -32.15
C LEU A 192 -16.95 0.28 -33.69
N ASP A 193 -16.97 1.49 -34.29
CA ASP A 193 -16.95 1.64 -35.76
C ASP A 193 -15.66 1.10 -36.38
N VAL A 194 -14.51 1.32 -35.74
CA VAL A 194 -13.23 0.78 -36.16
C VAL A 194 -13.20 -0.74 -36.05
N MET A 195 -13.81 -1.33 -35.02
CA MET A 195 -13.92 -2.78 -34.85
C MET A 195 -14.77 -3.43 -35.94
N ALA A 196 -15.87 -2.79 -36.30
CA ALA A 196 -16.78 -3.30 -37.33
C ALA A 196 -16.12 -3.38 -38.73
N GLY A 197 -15.05 -2.61 -38.94
CA GLY A 197 -14.34 -2.52 -40.23
C GLY A 197 -13.06 -3.36 -40.37
N GLN A 198 -12.57 -4.03 -39.32
CA GLN A 198 -11.25 -4.67 -39.34
C GLN A 198 -11.24 -6.09 -38.75
N GLU A 199 -11.22 -7.12 -39.56
CA GLU A 199 -11.14 -8.54 -39.12
C GLU A 199 -9.84 -8.93 -38.36
N ARG A 200 -8.74 -8.24 -38.56
CA ARG A 200 -7.40 -8.63 -38.03
C ARG A 200 -7.02 -8.02 -36.65
N TYR A 201 -7.75 -7.04 -36.18
CA TYR A 201 -7.43 -6.34 -34.90
C TYR A 201 -8.46 -6.61 -33.80
N ASN A 202 -9.36 -7.54 -33.98
CA ASN A 202 -10.51 -7.76 -33.12
C ASN A 202 -10.15 -8.08 -31.67
N ASP A 203 -9.15 -8.94 -31.42
CA ASP A 203 -8.85 -9.37 -30.05
C ASP A 203 -8.21 -8.27 -29.19
N THR A 204 -7.29 -7.48 -29.74
CA THR A 204 -6.63 -6.41 -28.99
C THR A 204 -7.59 -5.25 -28.73
N LEU A 205 -8.43 -4.90 -29.68
CA LEU A 205 -9.39 -3.81 -29.56
C LEU A 205 -10.57 -4.24 -28.70
N ALA A 206 -11.05 -5.48 -28.80
CA ALA A 206 -12.02 -6.08 -27.92
C ALA A 206 -11.54 -6.05 -26.47
N ASN A 207 -10.30 -6.50 -26.19
CA ASN A 207 -9.72 -6.46 -24.85
C ASN A 207 -9.60 -5.03 -24.29
N ARG A 208 -9.33 -4.03 -25.14
CA ARG A 208 -9.29 -2.62 -24.74
C ARG A 208 -10.68 -2.05 -24.43
N LEU A 209 -11.68 -2.43 -25.21
CA LEU A 209 -13.07 -2.03 -24.95
C LEU A 209 -13.63 -2.70 -23.71
N ASP A 210 -13.33 -3.99 -23.51
CA ASP A 210 -13.70 -4.69 -22.29
C ASP A 210 -13.02 -4.07 -21.06
N ALA A 211 -11.75 -3.71 -21.15
CA ALA A 211 -11.06 -2.98 -20.08
C ALA A 211 -11.68 -1.60 -19.81
N PHE A 212 -12.12 -0.91 -20.87
CA PHE A 212 -12.82 0.35 -20.76
C PHE A 212 -14.21 0.18 -20.12
N GLU A 213 -14.99 -0.82 -20.55
CA GLU A 213 -16.30 -1.12 -19.96
C GLU A 213 -16.20 -1.54 -18.49
N ASN A 214 -15.22 -2.36 -18.15
CA ASN A 214 -14.92 -2.72 -16.77
C ASN A 214 -14.54 -1.48 -15.92
N GLY A 215 -13.77 -0.55 -16.50
CA GLY A 215 -13.48 0.73 -15.88
C GLY A 215 -14.73 1.59 -15.67
N MET A 216 -15.67 1.54 -16.60
CA MET A 216 -16.96 2.25 -16.49
C MET A 216 -17.90 1.61 -15.45
N GLN A 217 -17.89 0.28 -15.32
CA GLN A 217 -18.68 -0.42 -14.29
C GLN A 217 -18.20 -0.11 -12.87
N GLY A 218 -16.89 0.11 -12.69
CA GLY A 218 -16.33 0.57 -11.42
C GLY A 218 -16.75 1.98 -11.02
N ARG A 219 -17.38 2.73 -11.89
CA ARG A 219 -17.69 4.14 -11.72
C ARG A 219 -18.62 4.43 -10.53
N THR A 220 -19.61 3.60 -10.30
CA THR A 220 -20.51 3.76 -9.15
C THR A 220 -19.72 3.70 -7.84
N LEU A 221 -18.80 2.75 -7.73
CA LEU A 221 -17.93 2.63 -6.55
C LEU A 221 -16.97 3.83 -6.43
N LEU A 222 -16.37 4.28 -7.53
CA LEU A 222 -15.50 5.45 -7.54
C LEU A 222 -16.26 6.73 -7.17
N ASN A 223 -17.49 6.90 -7.64
CA ASN A 223 -18.35 8.01 -7.22
C ASN A 223 -18.69 7.92 -5.72
N THR A 224 -18.99 6.72 -5.23
CA THR A 224 -19.23 6.49 -3.81
C THR A 224 -17.99 6.85 -3.00
N LEU A 225 -16.81 6.42 -3.44
CA LEU A 225 -15.54 6.79 -2.80
C LEU A 225 -15.36 8.31 -2.78
N TYR A 226 -15.57 9.01 -3.91
CA TYR A 226 -15.44 10.46 -4.00
C TYR A 226 -16.29 11.20 -2.97
N HIS A 227 -17.55 10.81 -2.84
CA HIS A 227 -18.49 11.48 -1.92
C HIS A 227 -18.27 11.12 -0.44
N ASN A 228 -17.58 10.02 -0.15
CA ASN A 228 -17.23 9.65 1.22
C ASN A 228 -15.84 10.16 1.64
N LEU A 229 -14.98 10.57 0.69
CA LEU A 229 -13.72 11.22 1.03
C LEU A 229 -14.00 12.64 1.57
N PRO A 230 -13.40 13.03 2.69
CA PRO A 230 -13.59 14.36 3.26
C PRO A 230 -13.08 15.44 2.29
N ASP A 231 -13.68 16.63 2.35
CA ASP A 231 -13.22 17.79 1.59
C ASP A 231 -11.89 18.31 2.11
N GLU A 232 -11.73 18.28 3.43
CA GLU A 232 -10.47 18.62 4.11
C GLU A 232 -9.87 17.37 4.71
N MET A 233 -8.64 17.07 4.32
CA MET A 233 -7.89 15.93 4.86
C MET A 233 -7.32 16.30 6.23
N PRO A 234 -7.30 15.36 7.19
CA PRO A 234 -6.68 15.60 8.48
C PRO A 234 -5.21 15.94 8.28
N GLN A 235 -4.76 16.97 8.98
CA GLN A 235 -3.35 17.35 8.98
C GLN A 235 -2.64 16.60 10.10
N SER A 236 -1.48 16.03 9.81
CA SER A 236 -0.59 15.57 10.88
C SER A 236 0.00 16.80 11.58
N GLN A 237 0.06 16.77 12.88
CA GLN A 237 0.67 17.85 13.68
C GLN A 237 2.20 17.67 13.76
N GLY A 238 2.84 17.24 12.69
CA GLY A 238 4.28 17.06 12.64
C GLY A 238 5.00 18.34 12.29
N VAL A 239 6.02 18.69 13.06
CA VAL A 239 6.83 19.91 12.89
C VAL A 239 7.86 19.77 11.76
N TYR A 240 7.96 18.61 11.11
CA TYR A 240 9.01 18.32 10.16
C TYR A 240 8.58 18.38 8.70
N LYS A 241 9.43 19.02 7.89
CA LYS A 241 9.39 18.96 6.42
C LYS A 241 9.49 17.49 5.98
N GLY A 242 8.43 16.96 5.43
CA GLY A 242 8.36 15.56 4.98
C GLY A 242 7.25 14.76 5.64
N ASP A 243 6.41 15.40 6.44
CA ASP A 243 5.20 14.78 6.95
C ASP A 243 4.34 14.29 5.78
N SER A 244 4.34 12.98 5.59
CA SER A 244 3.57 12.31 4.53
C SER A 244 2.07 12.35 4.77
N ASN A 245 1.62 13.09 5.81
CA ASN A 245 0.23 13.12 6.23
C ASN A 245 -0.36 11.69 6.41
N LEU A 246 0.29 10.90 7.25
CA LEU A 246 -0.07 9.49 7.47
C LEU A 246 -1.53 9.34 7.91
N LYS A 247 -2.06 10.27 8.73
CA LYS A 247 -3.48 10.27 9.13
C LYS A 247 -4.41 10.36 7.91
N ALA A 248 -4.10 11.22 6.96
CA ALA A 248 -4.88 11.33 5.72
C ALA A 248 -4.77 10.07 4.85
N GLN A 249 -3.58 9.46 4.78
CA GLN A 249 -3.39 8.20 4.05
C GLN A 249 -4.21 7.06 4.68
N ILE A 250 -4.17 6.92 6.00
CA ILE A 250 -4.94 5.91 6.74
C ILE A 250 -6.44 6.17 6.53
N LEU A 251 -6.92 7.40 6.75
CA LEU A 251 -8.33 7.75 6.57
C LEU A 251 -8.80 7.45 5.15
N THR A 252 -8.03 7.85 4.14
CA THR A 252 -8.32 7.57 2.73
C THR A 252 -8.44 6.07 2.47
N GLY A 253 -7.51 5.29 3.03
CA GLY A 253 -7.53 3.83 2.96
C GLY A 253 -8.78 3.23 3.61
N LEU A 254 -9.13 3.67 4.81
CA LEU A 254 -10.32 3.20 5.54
C LEU A 254 -11.62 3.54 4.79
N VAL A 255 -11.71 4.75 4.21
CA VAL A 255 -12.86 5.13 3.37
C VAL A 255 -12.92 4.27 2.12
N ALA A 256 -11.78 3.99 1.48
CA ALA A 256 -11.75 3.14 0.30
C ALA A 256 -12.10 1.67 0.63
N PHE A 257 -11.74 1.17 1.81
CA PHE A 257 -12.17 -0.12 2.33
C PHE A 257 -13.68 -0.14 2.58
N SER A 258 -14.21 0.85 3.30
CA SER A 258 -15.65 0.92 3.62
C SER A 258 -16.55 0.99 2.41
N THR A 259 -16.06 1.55 1.30
CA THR A 259 -16.79 1.61 0.03
C THR A 259 -16.60 0.37 -0.84
N GLY A 260 -15.72 -0.56 -0.44
CA GLY A 260 -15.38 -1.75 -1.22
C GLY A 260 -14.62 -1.44 -2.52
N THR A 261 -14.00 -0.27 -2.60
CA THR A 261 -13.30 0.19 -3.81
C THR A 261 -11.92 -0.44 -3.96
N THR A 262 -11.27 -0.77 -2.83
CA THR A 262 -9.92 -1.35 -2.79
C THR A 262 -9.82 -2.50 -1.79
N ALA A 263 -8.85 -3.39 -1.98
CA ALA A 263 -8.53 -4.46 -1.05
C ALA A 263 -7.26 -4.20 -0.24
N SER A 264 -6.35 -3.36 -0.76
CA SER A 264 -5.11 -3.06 -0.06
C SER A 264 -4.66 -1.62 -0.24
N VAL A 265 -3.94 -1.12 0.78
CA VAL A 265 -3.40 0.24 0.82
C VAL A 265 -1.96 0.19 1.33
N GLU A 266 -1.08 0.92 0.67
CA GLU A 266 0.29 1.17 1.09
C GLU A 266 0.41 2.61 1.59
N CYS A 267 0.85 2.76 2.84
CA CYS A 267 1.07 4.03 3.50
C CYS A 267 2.54 4.19 3.88
N GLY A 268 3.03 5.41 3.92
CA GLY A 268 4.35 5.71 4.43
C GLY A 268 4.29 6.71 5.59
N ALA A 269 4.92 6.34 6.70
CA ALA A 269 5.22 7.28 7.75
C ALA A 269 6.35 8.20 7.26
N GLY A 270 6.02 9.44 6.97
CA GLY A 270 7.01 10.46 6.64
C GLY A 270 7.89 10.80 7.84
N GLY A 271 8.83 11.67 7.60
CA GLY A 271 9.81 12.09 8.58
C GLY A 271 11.22 11.72 8.16
N ASP A 272 12.18 12.35 8.80
CA ASP A 272 13.60 12.03 8.65
C ASP A 272 13.95 10.93 9.67
N TRP A 273 13.81 9.67 9.25
CA TRP A 273 14.14 8.52 10.06
C TRP A 273 15.64 8.20 10.06
N ASP A 274 16.39 8.69 9.07
CA ASP A 274 17.83 8.50 8.96
C ASP A 274 18.59 9.63 9.64
N THR A 275 18.56 9.64 10.95
CA THR A 275 19.06 10.74 11.77
C THR A 275 20.54 10.62 12.10
N HIS A 276 21.41 10.78 11.11
CA HIS A 276 22.87 10.63 11.28
C HIS A 276 23.53 11.52 12.34
N SER A 277 22.96 12.66 12.68
CA SER A 277 23.65 13.65 13.52
C SER A 277 22.82 14.30 14.63
N SER A 278 21.51 14.24 14.56
CA SER A 278 20.61 14.86 15.56
C SER A 278 19.65 13.84 16.19
N GLY A 279 20.02 12.63 16.07
CA GLY A 279 19.42 11.33 16.33
C GLY A 279 18.12 11.29 17.09
N GLU A 280 18.20 11.32 18.39
CA GLU A 280 17.11 10.88 19.26
C GLU A 280 15.91 11.79 19.24
N PHE A 281 16.09 13.11 19.23
CA PHE A 281 14.99 14.05 19.29
C PHE A 281 14.09 13.92 18.03
N SER A 282 14.67 13.82 16.85
CA SER A 282 13.93 13.63 15.60
C SER A 282 13.23 12.27 15.57
N GLN A 283 13.90 11.22 16.07
CA GLN A 283 13.31 9.89 16.18
C GLN A 283 12.08 9.88 17.09
N VAL A 284 12.17 10.50 18.28
CA VAL A 284 11.06 10.61 19.23
C VAL A 284 9.86 11.30 18.60
N GLN A 285 10.08 12.39 17.85
CA GLN A 285 9.00 13.10 17.17
C GLN A 285 8.37 12.28 16.03
N ASN A 286 9.18 11.55 15.26
CA ASN A 286 8.68 10.69 14.21
C ASN A 286 7.85 9.53 14.80
N ILE A 287 8.31 8.93 15.91
CA ILE A 287 7.57 7.90 16.63
C ILE A 287 6.25 8.46 17.17
N GLN A 288 6.24 9.65 17.75
CA GLN A 288 5.03 10.28 18.22
C GLN A 288 4.02 10.50 17.08
N ALA A 289 4.48 11.03 15.96
CA ALA A 289 3.63 11.25 14.79
C ALA A 289 3.08 9.93 14.21
N LEU A 290 3.88 8.88 14.18
CA LEU A 290 3.46 7.53 13.80
C LEU A 290 2.37 7.01 14.74
N ASN A 291 2.62 7.06 16.05
CA ASN A 291 1.69 6.59 17.07
C ASN A 291 0.36 7.37 17.02
N ASP A 292 0.42 8.69 16.91
CA ASP A 292 -0.77 9.55 16.76
C ASP A 292 -1.60 9.20 15.53
N ALA A 293 -0.96 8.72 14.48
CA ALA A 293 -1.67 8.28 13.29
C ALA A 293 -2.26 6.88 13.45
N LEU A 294 -1.59 5.99 14.19
CA LEU A 294 -2.08 4.62 14.45
C LEU A 294 -3.26 4.57 15.40
N ILE A 295 -3.37 5.53 16.32
CA ILE A 295 -4.45 5.58 17.31
C ILE A 295 -5.59 6.55 16.94
N TYR A 296 -5.45 7.23 15.80
CA TYR A 296 -6.47 8.12 15.21
C TYR A 296 -7.71 7.35 14.77
#